data_b24bd99db9d05d0b2c79bae96aeee97b
#
_entry.id   b24bd99db9d05d0b2c79bae96aeee97b
#
_cell.length_a   1.000
_cell.length_b   1.000
_cell.length_c   1.000
_cell.angle_alpha   90.00
_cell.angle_beta   90.00
_cell.angle_gamma   90.00
#
_symmetry.space_group_name_H-M   'P 1'
#
loop_
_entity.id
_entity.type
_entity.pdbx_description
1 polymer ?
#
loop_
_entity_poly.entity_id
_entity_poly.type
_entity_poly.pdbx_seq_one_letter_code
_entity_poly.pdbx_strand_id
1 'polypeptide(L)'
;MAFDGLMKGKRGLIMGVANSYSIAWGIAQALHEAGAELAFTYQGETFRKRVTPLVEPMNPAAVVDCDVTDTASLDATFAAIEKVWGGLDFLVHAVAFSDKEQLKGRYVDTTPENFAMTMNISCYSFTAVAQRAEKLMKNGGSMVTLTYYGAEKVMPHYNVMGVAKAGLEASVRYLAEDLGKKAIRVNSISAGPIKTLAASGVGDFRYILKWNEYNAPLRRTVSQAEVGSAALFLLSDLGKAVTGECLHVDAGYHIVGMKAPDAPDIGVVKSGE
;
A
#
# COMPACT_ATOMS: atom_id res chain seq x y z
N MET A 1 -14.19 20.69 -6.33
CA MET A 1 -12.74 20.50 -6.08
C MET A 1 -12.03 20.32 -7.41
N ALA A 2 -10.72 20.60 -7.51
CA ALA A 2 -9.98 20.59 -8.79
C ALA A 2 -9.97 19.25 -9.55
N PHE A 3 -10.41 18.15 -8.94
CA PHE A 3 -10.39 16.80 -9.51
C PHE A 3 -11.78 16.14 -9.57
N ASP A 4 -12.84 16.94 -9.45
CA ASP A 4 -14.20 16.45 -9.51
C ASP A 4 -14.46 15.79 -10.89
N GLY A 5 -14.89 14.53 -10.87
CA GLY A 5 -15.16 13.75 -12.08
C GLY A 5 -13.93 13.14 -12.78
N LEU A 6 -12.69 13.35 -12.29
CA LEU A 6 -11.48 12.78 -12.91
C LEU A 6 -11.53 11.25 -13.02
N MET A 7 -12.16 10.57 -12.04
CA MET A 7 -12.34 9.12 -12.00
C MET A 7 -13.78 8.68 -12.31
N LYS A 8 -14.60 9.57 -12.86
CA LYS A 8 -16.00 9.25 -13.19
C LYS A 8 -16.10 8.08 -14.16
N GLY A 9 -16.88 7.06 -13.79
CA GLY A 9 -17.05 5.83 -14.57
C GLY A 9 -15.88 4.84 -14.47
N LYS A 10 -14.85 5.13 -13.66
CA LYS A 10 -13.74 4.20 -13.37
C LYS A 10 -14.10 3.33 -12.17
N ARG A 11 -13.83 2.03 -12.27
CA ARG A 11 -14.16 0.98 -11.32
C ARG A 11 -12.90 0.40 -10.71
N GLY A 12 -12.79 0.43 -9.39
CA GLY A 12 -11.57 0.04 -8.71
C GLY A 12 -11.74 -0.84 -7.49
N LEU A 13 -10.83 -1.81 -7.34
CA LEU A 13 -10.73 -2.66 -6.17
C LEU A 13 -9.67 -2.10 -5.21
N ILE A 14 -10.07 -1.87 -3.97
CA ILE A 14 -9.20 -1.41 -2.88
C ILE A 14 -8.97 -2.55 -1.89
N MET A 15 -7.72 -2.99 -1.75
CA MET A 15 -7.31 -4.03 -0.81
C MET A 15 -6.46 -3.44 0.31
N GLY A 16 -6.73 -3.81 1.57
CA GLY A 16 -5.92 -3.42 2.71
C GLY A 16 -6.48 -2.29 3.59
N VAL A 17 -7.76 -1.94 3.45
CA VAL A 17 -8.45 -1.12 4.45
C VAL A 17 -8.67 -1.96 5.71
N ALA A 18 -8.14 -1.53 6.84
CA ALA A 18 -8.32 -2.17 8.15
C ALA A 18 -9.11 -1.29 9.13
N ASN A 19 -9.00 0.02 8.98
CA ASN A 19 -9.69 1.06 9.75
C ASN A 19 -9.49 2.43 9.08
N SER A 20 -10.02 3.50 9.69
CA SER A 20 -9.89 4.88 9.20
C SER A 20 -8.46 5.45 9.20
N TYR A 21 -7.51 4.77 9.83
CA TYR A 21 -6.09 5.16 9.82
C TYR A 21 -5.27 4.43 8.73
N SER A 22 -5.86 3.52 7.96
CA SER A 22 -5.17 2.81 6.88
C SER A 22 -4.82 3.78 5.74
N ILE A 23 -3.64 3.63 5.16
CA ILE A 23 -3.27 4.41 3.95
C ILE A 23 -4.27 4.12 2.82
N ALA A 24 -4.67 2.86 2.66
CA ALA A 24 -5.70 2.45 1.71
C ALA A 24 -7.03 3.21 1.87
N TRP A 25 -7.38 3.62 3.11
CA TRP A 25 -8.56 4.44 3.36
C TRP A 25 -8.41 5.86 2.79
N GLY A 26 -7.27 6.51 3.01
CA GLY A 26 -6.99 7.82 2.41
C GLY A 26 -6.97 7.78 0.88
N ILE A 27 -6.46 6.68 0.30
CA ILE A 27 -6.51 6.46 -1.15
C ILE A 27 -7.97 6.29 -1.61
N ALA A 28 -8.76 5.47 -0.91
CA ALA A 28 -10.17 5.27 -1.24
C ALA A 28 -10.97 6.57 -1.19
N GLN A 29 -10.73 7.42 -0.19
CA GLN A 29 -11.38 8.74 -0.08
C GLN A 29 -11.07 9.62 -1.28
N ALA A 30 -9.79 9.74 -1.66
CA ALA A 30 -9.38 10.56 -2.80
C ALA A 30 -9.99 10.08 -4.14
N LEU A 31 -10.05 8.77 -4.35
CA LEU A 31 -10.62 8.16 -5.55
C LEU A 31 -12.14 8.31 -5.60
N HIS A 32 -12.82 8.12 -4.46
CA HIS A 32 -14.27 8.30 -4.33
C HIS A 32 -14.67 9.76 -4.57
N GLU A 33 -13.97 10.72 -3.97
CA GLU A 33 -14.18 12.15 -4.18
C GLU A 33 -13.94 12.57 -5.64
N ALA A 34 -13.05 11.87 -6.34
CA ALA A 34 -12.82 12.06 -7.77
C ALA A 34 -13.86 11.37 -8.68
N GLY A 35 -14.85 10.66 -8.11
CA GLY A 35 -15.98 10.06 -8.81
C GLY A 35 -15.81 8.59 -9.19
N ALA A 36 -14.83 7.86 -8.62
CA ALA A 36 -14.67 6.43 -8.86
C ALA A 36 -15.76 5.60 -8.18
N GLU A 37 -16.14 4.48 -8.84
CA GLU A 37 -16.87 3.38 -8.22
C GLU A 37 -15.89 2.43 -7.54
N LEU A 38 -16.13 2.10 -6.26
CA LEU A 38 -15.19 1.32 -5.45
C LEU A 38 -15.78 -0.01 -5.00
N ALA A 39 -14.92 -1.02 -4.95
CA ALA A 39 -15.13 -2.26 -4.20
C ALA A 39 -13.97 -2.44 -3.21
N PHE A 40 -14.23 -3.18 -2.14
CA PHE A 40 -13.26 -3.36 -1.06
C PHE A 40 -13.09 -4.82 -0.70
N THR A 41 -11.91 -5.16 -0.16
CA THR A 41 -11.69 -6.44 0.50
C THR A 41 -11.41 -6.26 1.99
N TYR A 42 -11.73 -7.30 2.76
CA TYR A 42 -11.34 -7.50 4.15
C TYR A 42 -10.87 -8.94 4.34
N GLN A 43 -10.21 -9.27 5.45
CA GLN A 43 -9.83 -10.63 5.79
C GLN A 43 -10.50 -11.07 7.10
N GLY A 44 -11.47 -11.98 7.00
CA GLY A 44 -12.15 -12.57 8.14
C GLY A 44 -13.06 -11.63 8.92
N GLU A 45 -13.84 -12.19 9.82
CA GLU A 45 -14.94 -11.52 10.52
C GLU A 45 -14.51 -10.31 11.37
N THR A 46 -13.29 -10.34 11.93
CA THR A 46 -12.78 -9.22 12.73
C THR A 46 -12.60 -7.94 11.90
N PHE A 47 -12.07 -8.06 10.69
CA PHE A 47 -11.94 -6.91 9.79
C PHE A 47 -13.27 -6.57 9.13
N ARG A 48 -14.12 -7.54 8.81
CA ARG A 48 -15.46 -7.28 8.30
C ARG A 48 -16.23 -6.28 9.16
N LYS A 49 -16.27 -6.50 10.48
CA LYS A 49 -16.96 -5.62 11.44
C LYS A 49 -16.43 -4.18 11.48
N ARG A 50 -15.19 -3.96 11.06
CA ARG A 50 -14.56 -2.64 11.02
C ARG A 50 -14.64 -1.99 9.65
N VAL A 51 -14.43 -2.77 8.59
CA VAL A 51 -14.34 -2.27 7.22
C VAL A 51 -15.73 -1.98 6.65
N THR A 52 -16.68 -2.91 6.80
CA THR A 52 -18.02 -2.75 6.20
C THR A 52 -18.70 -1.44 6.61
N PRO A 53 -18.86 -1.10 7.91
CA PRO A 53 -19.50 0.16 8.28
C PRO A 53 -18.67 1.41 7.90
N LEU A 54 -17.34 1.26 7.77
CA LEU A 54 -16.47 2.37 7.37
C LEU A 54 -16.66 2.74 5.90
N VAL A 55 -16.79 1.73 5.01
CA VAL A 55 -16.90 1.95 3.56
C VAL A 55 -18.35 2.14 3.08
N GLU A 56 -19.34 1.76 3.88
CA GLU A 56 -20.77 1.86 3.56
C GLU A 56 -21.20 3.25 3.05
N PRO A 57 -20.73 4.39 3.65
CA PRO A 57 -21.06 5.72 3.15
C PRO A 57 -20.55 6.03 1.73
N MET A 58 -19.59 5.26 1.23
CA MET A 58 -19.10 5.37 -0.16
C MET A 58 -19.97 4.60 -1.17
N ASN A 59 -21.03 3.91 -0.69
CA ASN A 59 -21.88 3.05 -1.53
C ASN A 59 -21.05 2.05 -2.37
N PRO A 60 -20.24 1.17 -1.74
CA PRO A 60 -19.35 0.27 -2.45
C PRO A 60 -20.14 -0.74 -3.28
N ALA A 61 -19.65 -1.04 -4.49
CA ALA A 61 -20.27 -2.03 -5.37
C ALA A 61 -20.15 -3.45 -4.81
N ALA A 62 -19.10 -3.74 -4.04
CA ALA A 62 -18.90 -4.99 -3.31
C ALA A 62 -17.95 -4.79 -2.12
N VAL A 63 -18.14 -5.61 -1.07
CA VAL A 63 -17.21 -5.72 0.07
C VAL A 63 -17.01 -7.21 0.31
N VAL A 64 -15.83 -7.75 -0.06
CA VAL A 64 -15.57 -9.17 -0.23
C VAL A 64 -14.54 -9.67 0.78
N ASP A 65 -14.76 -10.86 1.35
CA ASP A 65 -13.72 -11.54 2.15
C ASP A 65 -12.60 -12.04 1.24
N CYS A 66 -11.36 -11.72 1.58
CA CYS A 66 -10.20 -12.07 0.77
C CYS A 66 -8.98 -12.37 1.64
N ASP A 67 -8.54 -13.61 1.63
CA ASP A 67 -7.22 -14.00 2.13
C ASP A 67 -6.25 -14.11 0.95
N VAL A 68 -5.25 -13.24 0.91
CA VAL A 68 -4.25 -13.21 -0.18
C VAL A 68 -3.31 -14.43 -0.18
N THR A 69 -3.32 -15.23 0.88
CA THR A 69 -2.54 -16.48 0.98
C THR A 69 -3.30 -17.69 0.44
N ASP A 70 -4.60 -17.56 0.24
CA ASP A 70 -5.48 -18.61 -0.29
C ASP A 70 -5.86 -18.33 -1.74
N THR A 71 -5.43 -19.21 -2.64
CA THR A 71 -5.71 -19.11 -4.07
C THR A 71 -7.21 -19.14 -4.37
N ALA A 72 -7.99 -19.98 -3.66
CA ALA A 72 -9.44 -20.06 -3.85
C ALA A 72 -10.14 -18.78 -3.39
N SER A 73 -9.68 -18.18 -2.29
CA SER A 73 -10.20 -16.89 -1.80
C SER A 73 -9.91 -15.76 -2.80
N LEU A 74 -8.71 -15.72 -3.37
CA LEU A 74 -8.37 -14.77 -4.44
C LEU A 74 -9.27 -14.97 -5.67
N ASP A 75 -9.45 -16.21 -6.14
CA ASP A 75 -10.27 -16.52 -7.30
C ASP A 75 -11.73 -16.11 -7.07
N ALA A 76 -12.29 -16.40 -5.88
CA ALA A 76 -13.64 -16.00 -5.50
C ALA A 76 -13.81 -14.48 -5.45
N THR A 77 -12.78 -13.75 -4.94
CA THR A 77 -12.77 -12.29 -4.91
C THR A 77 -12.90 -11.71 -6.32
N PHE A 78 -12.06 -12.13 -7.26
CA PHE A 78 -12.09 -11.61 -8.62
C PHE A 78 -13.32 -12.05 -9.40
N ALA A 79 -13.87 -13.24 -9.14
CA ALA A 79 -15.16 -13.66 -9.68
C ALA A 79 -16.32 -12.77 -9.18
N ALA A 80 -16.30 -12.36 -7.91
CA ALA A 80 -17.29 -11.42 -7.38
C ALA A 80 -17.19 -10.05 -8.06
N ILE A 81 -15.97 -9.53 -8.29
CA ILE A 81 -15.75 -8.27 -9.00
C ILE A 81 -16.21 -8.37 -10.46
N GLU A 82 -15.91 -9.47 -11.15
CA GLU A 82 -16.38 -9.71 -12.52
C GLU A 82 -17.91 -9.74 -12.60
N LYS A 83 -18.57 -10.39 -11.65
CA LYS A 83 -20.02 -10.46 -11.57
C LYS A 83 -20.69 -9.08 -11.40
N VAL A 84 -20.06 -8.19 -10.62
CA VAL A 84 -20.62 -6.84 -10.36
C VAL A 84 -20.39 -5.89 -11.53
N TRP A 85 -19.19 -5.90 -12.13
CA TRP A 85 -18.77 -4.88 -13.10
C TRP A 85 -18.43 -5.41 -14.49
N GLY A 86 -18.15 -6.71 -14.63
CA GLY A 86 -17.67 -7.30 -15.89
C GLY A 86 -16.27 -6.86 -16.31
N GLY A 87 -15.64 -5.97 -15.54
CA GLY A 87 -14.31 -5.43 -15.79
C GLY A 87 -13.80 -4.58 -14.63
N LEU A 88 -12.52 -4.19 -14.69
CA LEU A 88 -11.82 -3.42 -13.67
C LEU A 88 -10.93 -2.39 -14.36
N ASP A 89 -10.92 -1.14 -13.89
CA ASP A 89 -10.08 -0.07 -14.42
C ASP A 89 -8.83 0.15 -13.57
N PHE A 90 -8.91 -0.05 -12.27
CA PHE A 90 -7.75 0.12 -11.38
C PHE A 90 -7.79 -0.77 -10.16
N LEU A 91 -6.59 -0.98 -9.58
CA LEU A 91 -6.37 -1.80 -8.39
C LEU A 91 -5.44 -1.08 -7.41
N VAL A 92 -5.80 -1.09 -6.14
CA VAL A 92 -4.94 -0.68 -5.03
C VAL A 92 -4.64 -1.89 -4.14
N HIS A 93 -3.37 -2.26 -4.08
CA HIS A 93 -2.87 -3.33 -3.22
C HIS A 93 -2.10 -2.74 -2.05
N ALA A 94 -2.71 -2.72 -0.87
CA ALA A 94 -2.13 -2.17 0.35
C ALA A 94 -2.08 -3.23 1.46
N VAL A 95 -1.66 -4.45 1.09
CA VAL A 95 -1.57 -5.61 1.98
C VAL A 95 -0.12 -5.88 2.35
N ALA A 96 0.15 -6.04 3.64
CA ALA A 96 1.44 -6.48 4.15
C ALA A 96 1.26 -7.08 5.55
N PHE A 97 2.06 -8.10 5.85
CA PHE A 97 2.11 -8.72 7.17
C PHE A 97 3.47 -9.38 7.43
N SER A 98 3.92 -9.31 8.67
CA SER A 98 5.00 -10.10 9.25
C SER A 98 4.72 -10.33 10.73
N ASP A 99 5.32 -11.35 11.33
CA ASP A 99 5.25 -11.53 12.79
C ASP A 99 6.00 -10.37 13.47
N LYS A 100 5.27 -9.57 14.25
CA LYS A 100 5.81 -8.40 14.96
C LYS A 100 6.92 -8.76 15.95
N GLU A 101 6.89 -9.97 16.53
CA GLU A 101 7.93 -10.40 17.48
C GLU A 101 9.26 -10.66 16.74
N GLN A 102 9.21 -11.09 15.47
CA GLN A 102 10.39 -11.30 14.65
C GLN A 102 10.86 -10.02 13.92
N LEU A 103 10.09 -8.94 13.94
CA LEU A 103 10.56 -7.61 13.55
C LEU A 103 11.41 -6.96 14.65
N LYS A 104 11.31 -7.46 15.89
CA LYS A 104 12.20 -7.07 16.98
C LYS A 104 13.53 -7.81 16.88
N GLY A 105 14.61 -7.22 17.37
CA GLY A 105 15.92 -7.86 17.38
C GLY A 105 16.66 -7.75 16.04
N ARG A 106 17.46 -8.76 15.71
CA ARG A 106 18.38 -8.74 14.57
C ARG A 106 17.75 -9.41 13.35
N TYR A 107 17.97 -8.86 12.17
CA TYR A 107 17.50 -9.47 10.92
C TYR A 107 18.03 -10.89 10.70
N VAL A 108 19.30 -11.13 11.07
CA VAL A 108 19.95 -12.46 10.85
C VAL A 108 19.27 -13.59 11.64
N ASP A 109 18.46 -13.27 12.64
CA ASP A 109 17.73 -14.24 13.44
C ASP A 109 16.31 -14.55 12.90
N THR A 110 15.94 -13.99 11.72
CA THR A 110 14.67 -14.27 11.05
C THR A 110 14.54 -15.76 10.71
N THR A 111 13.44 -16.38 11.13
CA THR A 111 13.20 -17.81 10.83
C THR A 111 12.76 -18.02 9.37
N PRO A 112 13.04 -19.22 8.79
CA PRO A 112 12.58 -19.53 7.43
C PRO A 112 11.07 -19.41 7.26
N GLU A 113 10.29 -19.79 8.27
CA GLU A 113 8.83 -19.77 8.25
C GLU A 113 8.31 -18.32 8.19
N ASN A 114 8.85 -17.43 9.04
CA ASN A 114 8.45 -16.01 9.01
C ASN A 114 8.93 -15.33 7.74
N PHE A 115 10.13 -15.67 7.25
CA PHE A 115 10.62 -15.17 5.97
C PHE A 115 9.67 -15.55 4.83
N ALA A 116 9.31 -16.84 4.70
CA ALA A 116 8.40 -17.31 3.68
C ALA A 116 7.01 -16.67 3.78
N MET A 117 6.44 -16.60 4.98
CA MET A 117 5.15 -15.96 5.23
C MET A 117 5.17 -14.47 4.86
N THR A 118 6.19 -13.73 5.29
CA THR A 118 6.33 -12.30 5.02
C THR A 118 6.47 -12.06 3.52
N MET A 119 7.29 -12.83 2.82
CA MET A 119 7.46 -12.73 1.36
C MET A 119 6.18 -13.09 0.61
N ASN A 120 5.45 -14.11 1.04
CA ASN A 120 4.19 -14.49 0.41
C ASN A 120 3.13 -13.38 0.53
N ILE A 121 2.93 -12.85 1.75
CA ILE A 121 1.89 -11.86 2.00
C ILE A 121 2.29 -10.46 1.52
N SER A 122 3.53 -10.04 1.76
CA SER A 122 3.95 -8.64 1.57
C SER A 122 4.64 -8.36 0.23
N CYS A 123 4.92 -9.40 -0.56
CA CYS A 123 5.53 -9.30 -1.88
C CYS A 123 4.74 -10.08 -2.94
N TYR A 124 4.69 -11.42 -2.85
CA TYR A 124 4.10 -12.25 -3.88
C TYR A 124 2.59 -12.04 -4.06
N SER A 125 1.87 -11.71 -2.99
CA SER A 125 0.43 -11.46 -3.08
C SER A 125 0.07 -10.40 -4.12
N PHE A 126 0.91 -9.38 -4.33
CA PHE A 126 0.70 -8.39 -5.39
C PHE A 126 0.76 -9.01 -6.79
N THR A 127 1.72 -9.90 -7.04
CA THR A 127 1.81 -10.64 -8.31
C THR A 127 0.59 -11.54 -8.51
N ALA A 128 0.17 -12.27 -7.47
CA ALA A 128 -1.00 -13.15 -7.53
C ALA A 128 -2.31 -12.37 -7.79
N VAL A 129 -2.43 -11.19 -7.22
CA VAL A 129 -3.56 -10.27 -7.42
C VAL A 129 -3.51 -9.66 -8.83
N ALA A 130 -2.34 -9.20 -9.29
CA ALA A 130 -2.14 -8.64 -10.63
C ALA A 130 -2.51 -9.64 -11.73
N GLN A 131 -2.13 -10.92 -11.58
CA GLN A 131 -2.48 -12.01 -12.51
C GLN A 131 -3.99 -12.18 -12.70
N ARG A 132 -4.79 -11.89 -11.69
CA ARG A 132 -6.25 -11.95 -11.77
C ARG A 132 -6.86 -10.66 -12.28
N ALA A 133 -6.35 -9.54 -11.79
CA ALA A 133 -6.81 -8.21 -12.19
C ALA A 133 -6.64 -7.97 -13.69
N GLU A 134 -5.51 -8.40 -14.29
CA GLU A 134 -5.26 -8.24 -15.73
C GLU A 134 -6.36 -8.84 -16.62
N LYS A 135 -6.98 -9.96 -16.18
CA LYS A 135 -8.06 -10.61 -16.92
C LYS A 135 -9.33 -9.75 -16.98
N LEU A 136 -9.52 -8.88 -16.02
CA LEU A 136 -10.65 -7.96 -15.92
C LEU A 136 -10.32 -6.58 -16.51
N MET A 137 -9.05 -6.22 -16.70
CA MET A 137 -8.60 -4.95 -17.28
C MET A 137 -8.54 -5.02 -18.81
N LYS A 138 -9.67 -5.34 -19.43
CA LYS A 138 -9.78 -5.63 -20.87
C LYS A 138 -9.44 -4.42 -21.78
N ASN A 139 -9.55 -3.20 -21.26
CA ASN A 139 -9.28 -1.95 -21.99
C ASN A 139 -8.07 -1.20 -21.41
N GLY A 140 -7.11 -1.93 -20.84
CA GLY A 140 -6.04 -1.35 -20.04
C GLY A 140 -6.47 -1.04 -18.62
N GLY A 141 -5.57 -0.43 -17.85
CA GLY A 141 -5.85 -0.11 -16.44
C GLY A 141 -4.62 0.39 -15.69
N SER A 142 -4.75 0.53 -14.39
CA SER A 142 -3.64 0.93 -13.53
C SER A 142 -3.66 0.20 -12.19
N MET A 143 -2.49 -0.25 -11.73
CA MET A 143 -2.30 -0.90 -10.45
C MET A 143 -1.29 -0.11 -9.61
N VAL A 144 -1.59 0.06 -8.33
CA VAL A 144 -0.68 0.67 -7.35
C VAL A 144 -0.53 -0.23 -6.14
N THR A 145 0.71 -0.45 -5.70
CA THR A 145 1.01 -1.07 -4.42
C THR A 145 1.73 -0.10 -3.48
N LEU A 146 1.77 -0.41 -2.19
CA LEU A 146 2.43 0.41 -1.18
C LEU A 146 3.74 -0.22 -0.72
N THR A 147 4.79 0.57 -0.76
CA THR A 147 6.12 0.23 -0.24
C THR A 147 6.56 1.26 0.82
N TYR A 148 7.76 1.09 1.32
CA TYR A 148 8.38 1.98 2.29
C TYR A 148 9.88 2.04 2.08
N TYR A 149 10.50 3.15 2.39
CA TYR A 149 11.93 3.42 2.23
C TYR A 149 12.86 2.35 2.85
N GLY A 150 12.33 1.52 3.76
CA GLY A 150 13.02 0.33 4.25
C GLY A 150 13.34 -0.72 3.17
N ALA A 151 12.80 -0.61 1.95
CA ALA A 151 13.20 -1.38 0.79
C ALA A 151 14.57 -0.98 0.24
N GLU A 152 14.95 0.29 0.40
CA GLU A 152 16.17 0.88 -0.14
C GLU A 152 17.26 1.04 0.91
N LYS A 153 16.87 1.34 2.15
CA LYS A 153 17.77 1.62 3.28
C LYS A 153 17.37 0.81 4.51
N VAL A 154 18.34 0.49 5.35
CA VAL A 154 18.06 -0.18 6.61
C VAL A 154 17.29 0.78 7.54
N MET A 155 16.10 0.33 7.95
CA MET A 155 15.28 1.01 8.93
C MET A 155 15.20 0.18 10.22
N PRO A 156 15.34 0.81 11.41
CA PRO A 156 15.26 0.09 12.68
C PRO A 156 13.98 -0.77 12.77
N HIS A 157 14.13 -2.03 13.18
CA HIS A 157 13.02 -2.97 13.41
C HIS A 157 12.09 -3.20 12.21
N TYR A 158 12.59 -2.95 11.00
CA TYR A 158 11.85 -3.26 9.77
C TYR A 158 12.25 -4.62 9.19
N ASN A 159 13.49 -5.04 9.40
CA ASN A 159 14.04 -6.39 9.19
C ASN A 159 13.55 -7.06 7.89
N VAL A 160 12.96 -8.25 7.98
CA VAL A 160 12.47 -9.03 6.84
C VAL A 160 11.42 -8.28 6.00
N MET A 161 10.68 -7.36 6.59
CA MET A 161 9.73 -6.53 5.85
C MET A 161 10.46 -5.64 4.82
N GLY A 162 11.65 -5.14 5.14
CA GLY A 162 12.50 -4.40 4.19
C GLY A 162 12.86 -5.24 2.97
N VAL A 163 13.25 -6.50 3.18
CA VAL A 163 13.52 -7.45 2.09
C VAL A 163 12.28 -7.73 1.26
N ALA A 164 11.12 -7.92 1.91
CA ALA A 164 9.86 -8.14 1.20
C ALA A 164 9.46 -6.91 0.36
N LYS A 165 9.66 -5.69 0.88
CA LYS A 165 9.38 -4.45 0.13
C LYS A 165 10.36 -4.22 -1.02
N ALA A 166 11.63 -4.58 -0.88
CA ALA A 166 12.59 -4.56 -2.00
C ALA A 166 12.17 -5.54 -3.11
N GLY A 167 11.75 -6.75 -2.74
CA GLY A 167 11.16 -7.72 -3.68
C GLY A 167 9.89 -7.21 -4.34
N LEU A 168 9.02 -6.53 -3.59
CA LEU A 168 7.80 -5.92 -4.11
C LEU A 168 8.10 -4.82 -5.14
N GLU A 169 9.07 -3.94 -4.90
CA GLU A 169 9.49 -2.90 -5.85
C GLU A 169 10.12 -3.49 -7.11
N ALA A 170 10.87 -4.58 -6.98
CA ALA A 170 11.33 -5.34 -8.13
C ALA A 170 10.15 -5.91 -8.92
N SER A 171 9.17 -6.53 -8.24
CA SER A 171 7.96 -7.09 -8.87
C SER A 171 7.15 -6.04 -9.63
N VAL A 172 7.09 -4.79 -9.13
CA VAL A 172 6.43 -3.68 -9.84
C VAL A 172 7.05 -3.47 -11.23
N ARG A 173 8.38 -3.49 -11.34
CA ARG A 173 9.07 -3.32 -12.64
C ARG A 173 8.81 -4.47 -13.60
N TYR A 174 8.87 -5.71 -13.13
CA TYR A 174 8.57 -6.89 -13.96
C TYR A 174 7.10 -6.93 -14.40
N LEU A 175 6.17 -6.65 -13.49
CA LEU A 175 4.74 -6.56 -13.84
C LEU A 175 4.44 -5.41 -14.81
N ALA A 176 5.12 -4.28 -14.68
CA ALA A 176 4.98 -3.15 -15.61
C ALA A 176 5.43 -3.53 -17.04
N GLU A 177 6.52 -4.28 -17.19
CA GLU A 177 6.97 -4.80 -18.49
C GLU A 177 5.99 -5.83 -19.06
N ASP A 178 5.61 -6.83 -18.26
CA ASP A 178 4.71 -7.90 -18.70
C ASP A 178 3.35 -7.36 -19.16
N LEU A 179 2.79 -6.42 -18.41
CA LEU A 179 1.42 -5.92 -18.59
C LEU A 179 1.32 -4.68 -19.47
N GLY A 180 2.43 -4.00 -19.75
CA GLY A 180 2.47 -2.78 -20.53
C GLY A 180 1.89 -2.92 -21.94
N LYS A 181 2.09 -4.06 -22.58
CA LYS A 181 1.52 -4.38 -23.93
C LYS A 181 -0.02 -4.46 -23.92
N LYS A 182 -0.63 -4.64 -22.74
CA LYS A 182 -2.08 -4.61 -22.53
C LYS A 182 -2.57 -3.23 -22.07
N ALA A 183 -1.73 -2.19 -22.16
CA ALA A 183 -2.00 -0.86 -21.66
C ALA A 183 -2.34 -0.83 -20.15
N ILE A 184 -1.80 -1.77 -19.38
CA ILE A 184 -1.93 -1.82 -17.91
C ILE A 184 -0.65 -1.26 -17.31
N ARG A 185 -0.78 -0.21 -16.50
CA ARG A 185 0.33 0.43 -15.79
C ARG A 185 0.45 -0.13 -14.39
N VAL A 186 1.66 -0.32 -13.91
CA VAL A 186 1.93 -0.87 -12.56
C VAL A 186 2.96 0.01 -11.88
N ASN A 187 2.60 0.58 -10.72
CA ASN A 187 3.48 1.48 -9.97
C ASN A 187 3.42 1.16 -8.47
N SER A 188 4.34 1.70 -7.73
CA SER A 188 4.33 1.70 -6.26
C SER A 188 4.40 3.11 -5.69
N ILE A 189 3.92 3.28 -4.46
CA ILE A 189 4.10 4.48 -3.66
C ILE A 189 4.92 4.11 -2.43
N SER A 190 6.09 4.73 -2.29
CA SER A 190 6.90 4.68 -1.07
C SER A 190 6.43 5.81 -0.15
N ALA A 191 5.52 5.46 0.76
CA ALA A 191 4.94 6.43 1.68
C ALA A 191 5.86 6.65 2.89
N GLY A 192 6.03 7.89 3.32
CA GLY A 192 6.64 8.21 4.60
C GLY A 192 5.87 7.59 5.79
N PRO A 193 6.43 7.61 7.00
CA PRO A 193 5.81 6.95 8.14
C PRO A 193 4.48 7.64 8.52
N ILE A 194 3.42 6.84 8.53
CA ILE A 194 2.05 7.23 8.93
C ILE A 194 1.60 6.31 10.06
N LYS A 195 0.93 6.86 11.08
CA LYS A 195 0.37 6.06 12.20
C LYS A 195 -0.78 5.19 11.71
N THR A 196 -0.48 3.95 11.35
CA THR A 196 -1.46 2.93 10.94
C THR A 196 -1.46 1.75 11.90
N LEU A 197 -2.44 0.84 11.76
CA LEU A 197 -2.45 -0.41 12.51
C LEU A 197 -1.21 -1.26 12.19
N ALA A 198 -0.81 -1.34 10.92
CA ALA A 198 0.39 -2.07 10.51
C ALA A 198 1.68 -1.45 11.10
N ALA A 199 1.78 -0.12 11.11
CA ALA A 199 2.91 0.59 11.68
C ALA A 199 3.07 0.38 13.19
N SER A 200 1.99 0.10 13.92
CA SER A 200 2.05 -0.20 15.35
C SER A 200 2.78 -1.52 15.67
N GLY A 201 2.97 -2.39 14.68
CA GLY A 201 3.76 -3.62 14.80
C GLY A 201 5.27 -3.40 14.66
N VAL A 202 5.71 -2.25 14.16
CA VAL A 202 7.14 -1.91 14.02
C VAL A 202 7.65 -1.34 15.34
N GLY A 203 8.73 -1.91 15.86
CA GLY A 203 9.41 -1.38 17.03
C GLY A 203 9.91 0.04 16.79
N ASP A 204 9.97 0.84 17.87
CA ASP A 204 10.45 2.24 17.82
C ASP A 204 9.77 3.15 16.77
N PHE A 205 8.54 2.83 16.36
CA PHE A 205 7.82 3.61 15.35
C PHE A 205 7.68 5.10 15.72
N ARG A 206 7.57 5.43 17.02
CA ARG A 206 7.57 6.82 17.48
C ARG A 206 8.88 7.54 17.19
N TYR A 207 10.01 6.82 17.33
CA TYR A 207 11.33 7.34 16.97
C TYR A 207 11.40 7.60 15.46
N ILE A 208 10.97 6.66 14.63
CA ILE A 208 10.95 6.79 13.17
C ILE A 208 10.10 8.00 12.75
N LEU A 209 8.91 8.20 13.34
CA LEU A 209 8.07 9.37 13.07
C LEU A 209 8.78 10.68 13.37
N LYS A 210 9.33 10.83 14.58
CA LYS A 210 10.05 12.05 15.00
C LYS A 210 11.29 12.28 14.16
N TRP A 211 12.03 11.21 13.85
CA TRP A 211 13.21 11.30 12.98
C TRP A 211 12.84 11.88 11.61
N ASN A 212 11.79 11.37 10.98
CA ASN A 212 11.30 11.89 9.70
C ASN A 212 10.82 13.34 9.84
N GLU A 213 10.04 13.65 10.89
CA GLU A 213 9.54 15.01 11.13
C GLU A 213 10.66 16.05 11.20
N TYR A 214 11.77 15.72 11.88
CA TYR A 214 12.87 16.66 12.05
C TYR A 214 13.87 16.67 10.91
N ASN A 215 14.01 15.59 10.16
CA ASN A 215 15.05 15.46 9.14
C ASN A 215 14.53 15.49 7.70
N ALA A 216 13.23 15.28 7.45
CA ALA A 216 12.67 15.45 6.10
C ALA A 216 12.81 16.92 5.64
N PRO A 217 13.10 17.18 4.36
CA PRO A 217 13.19 18.53 3.80
C PRO A 217 12.00 19.43 4.13
N LEU A 218 10.76 18.88 4.11
CA LEU A 218 9.56 19.64 4.47
C LEU A 218 9.29 19.75 5.98
N ARG A 219 10.20 19.21 6.83
CA ARG A 219 10.11 19.28 8.31
C ARG A 219 8.78 18.80 8.87
N ARG A 220 8.22 17.78 8.27
CA ARG A 220 6.98 17.12 8.70
C ARG A 220 6.89 15.69 8.19
N THR A 221 6.00 14.92 8.75
CA THR A 221 5.56 13.65 8.17
C THR A 221 4.47 13.89 7.12
N VAL A 222 4.07 12.85 6.42
CA VAL A 222 3.01 12.88 5.42
C VAL A 222 1.69 12.38 5.99
N SER A 223 0.60 12.77 5.37
CA SER A 223 -0.76 12.33 5.69
C SER A 223 -1.27 11.27 4.71
N GLN A 224 -2.32 10.54 5.12
CA GLN A 224 -3.04 9.62 4.25
C GLN A 224 -3.61 10.33 3.01
N ALA A 225 -4.11 11.56 3.16
CA ALA A 225 -4.67 12.35 2.07
C ALA A 225 -3.62 12.70 1.00
N GLU A 226 -2.37 12.99 1.40
CA GLU A 226 -1.27 13.24 0.46
C GLU A 226 -0.88 11.99 -0.31
N VAL A 227 -0.88 10.82 0.34
CA VAL A 227 -0.70 9.53 -0.34
C VAL A 227 -1.90 9.24 -1.25
N GLY A 228 -3.12 9.58 -0.83
CA GLY A 228 -4.33 9.50 -1.64
C GLY A 228 -4.24 10.31 -2.93
N SER A 229 -3.74 11.56 -2.84
CA SER A 229 -3.53 12.43 -4.01
C SER A 229 -2.50 11.87 -4.98
N ALA A 230 -1.40 11.29 -4.47
CA ALA A 230 -0.39 10.63 -5.29
C ALA A 230 -0.95 9.37 -5.98
N ALA A 231 -1.76 8.58 -5.27
CA ALA A 231 -2.44 7.42 -5.83
C ALA A 231 -3.44 7.84 -6.92
N LEU A 232 -4.20 8.90 -6.70
CA LEU A 232 -5.11 9.46 -7.71
C LEU A 232 -4.35 9.85 -8.99
N PHE A 233 -3.19 10.50 -8.87
CA PHE A 233 -2.32 10.79 -10.02
C PHE A 233 -1.93 9.51 -10.76
N LEU A 234 -1.39 8.51 -10.08
CA LEU A 234 -0.91 7.27 -10.70
C LEU A 234 -2.04 6.42 -11.29
N LEU A 235 -3.23 6.44 -10.70
CA LEU A 235 -4.35 5.59 -11.11
C LEU A 235 -5.24 6.24 -12.18
N SER A 236 -5.19 7.58 -12.32
CA SER A 236 -5.95 8.33 -13.32
C SER A 236 -5.18 8.51 -14.64
N ASP A 237 -5.83 9.15 -15.61
CA ASP A 237 -5.24 9.51 -16.89
C ASP A 237 -4.14 10.59 -16.78
N LEU A 238 -4.01 11.26 -15.63
CA LEU A 238 -2.89 12.17 -15.33
C LEU A 238 -1.54 11.45 -15.36
N GLY A 239 -1.52 10.19 -14.88
CA GLY A 239 -0.34 9.34 -14.84
C GLY A 239 -0.19 8.38 -16.03
N LYS A 240 -0.90 8.58 -17.15
CA LYS A 240 -0.96 7.62 -18.26
C LYS A 240 0.38 7.25 -18.92
N ALA A 241 1.42 8.04 -18.72
CA ALA A 241 2.77 7.76 -19.20
C ALA A 241 3.72 7.23 -18.11
N VAL A 242 3.20 6.93 -16.91
CA VAL A 242 3.99 6.49 -15.76
C VAL A 242 3.69 5.01 -15.46
N THR A 243 4.72 4.15 -15.61
CA THR A 243 4.65 2.73 -15.26
C THR A 243 6.03 2.24 -14.81
N GLY A 244 6.09 1.27 -13.89
CA GLY A 244 7.32 0.74 -13.32
C GLY A 244 7.97 1.66 -12.28
N GLU A 245 7.28 2.74 -11.86
CA GLU A 245 7.79 3.77 -10.98
C GLU A 245 7.54 3.45 -9.50
N CYS A 246 8.49 3.86 -8.65
CA CYS A 246 8.33 3.92 -7.21
C CYS A 246 8.29 5.39 -6.76
N LEU A 247 7.08 5.94 -6.63
CA LEU A 247 6.88 7.35 -6.29
C LEU A 247 7.02 7.56 -4.78
N HIS A 248 8.02 8.34 -4.38
CA HIS A 248 8.22 8.72 -2.98
C HIS A 248 7.25 9.82 -2.56
N VAL A 249 6.46 9.54 -1.53
CA VAL A 249 5.55 10.48 -0.86
C VAL A 249 5.92 10.50 0.62
N ASP A 250 7.00 11.18 0.97
CA ASP A 250 7.68 11.09 2.27
C ASP A 250 8.23 12.43 2.77
N ALA A 251 7.71 13.54 2.27
CA ALA A 251 8.19 14.90 2.56
C ALA A 251 9.67 15.13 2.15
N GLY A 252 10.18 14.31 1.21
CA GLY A 252 11.55 14.37 0.70
C GLY A 252 12.57 13.61 1.55
N TYR A 253 12.16 12.83 2.54
CA TYR A 253 13.08 12.14 3.46
C TYR A 253 14.06 11.22 2.73
N HIS A 254 13.65 10.53 1.68
CA HIS A 254 14.50 9.59 0.92
C HIS A 254 15.76 10.19 0.33
N ILE A 255 15.83 11.52 0.11
CA ILE A 255 17.03 12.18 -0.42
C ILE A 255 18.04 12.55 0.67
N VAL A 256 17.69 12.37 1.96
CA VAL A 256 18.50 12.85 3.10
C VAL A 256 19.53 11.80 3.47
N GLY A 257 20.80 12.17 3.34
CA GLY A 257 21.94 11.32 3.71
C GLY A 257 22.44 11.50 5.13
N MET A 258 22.08 12.59 5.82
CA MET A 258 22.59 12.92 7.15
C MET A 258 21.57 13.69 7.98
N LYS A 259 21.67 13.62 9.32
CA LYS A 259 20.86 14.41 10.24
C LYS A 259 20.99 15.91 9.92
N ALA A 260 19.87 16.61 9.88
CA ALA A 260 19.88 18.06 9.71
C ALA A 260 20.58 18.73 10.92
N PRO A 261 21.45 19.77 10.70
CA PRO A 261 22.20 20.42 11.78
C PRO A 261 21.32 21.03 12.87
N ASP A 262 20.13 21.49 12.50
CA ASP A 262 19.12 22.10 13.37
C ASP A 262 18.13 21.10 13.97
N ALA A 263 18.20 19.81 13.59
CA ALA A 263 17.32 18.79 14.16
C ALA A 263 17.71 18.48 15.61
N PRO A 264 16.73 18.39 16.54
CA PRO A 264 17.00 18.03 17.92
C PRO A 264 17.53 16.61 18.04
N ASP A 265 18.25 16.33 19.14
CA ASP A 265 18.61 14.96 19.48
C ASP A 265 17.37 14.21 20.00
N ILE A 266 17.04 13.12 19.33
CA ILE A 266 15.92 12.26 19.71
C ILE A 266 16.50 11.07 20.47
N GLY A 267 16.25 11.03 21.79
CA GLY A 267 16.59 9.85 22.60
C GLY A 267 15.70 8.67 22.21
N VAL A 268 16.30 7.50 22.04
CA VAL A 268 15.56 6.24 22.03
C VAL A 268 14.97 6.07 23.44
N VAL A 269 13.64 6.13 23.57
CA VAL A 269 12.99 5.75 24.84
C VAL A 269 13.21 4.26 24.99
N LYS A 270 14.17 3.85 25.81
CA LYS A 270 14.33 2.45 26.18
C LYS A 270 12.99 2.00 26.78
N SER A 271 12.31 1.08 26.11
CA SER A 271 11.15 0.39 26.65
C SER A 271 11.65 -0.47 27.82
N GLY A 272 11.45 -0.01 29.04
CA GLY A 272 11.76 -0.76 30.25
C GLY A 272 12.52 0.06 31.31
N GLU A 273 11.94 1.15 31.78
CA GLU A 273 12.06 1.65 33.16
C GLU A 273 10.68 2.07 33.60
#